data_c409942b7d392d03f9289bc769950e9b
#
_entry.id   c409942b7d392d03f9289bc769950e9b
#
_cell.length_a   1.000
_cell.length_b   1.000
_cell.length_c   1.000
_cell.angle_alpha   90.00
_cell.angle_beta   90.00
_cell.angle_gamma   90.00
#
_symmetry.space_group_name_H-M   'P 1'
#
loop_
_entity.id
_entity.type
_entity.pdbx_description
1 polymer ?
#
loop_
_entity_poly.entity_id
_entity_poly.type
_entity_poly.pdbx_seq_one_letter_code
_entity_poly.pdbx_strand_id
1 'polypeptide(L)'
;KSEKVFEEIGEQGMYAVSVKLKDYLVDQVMEGKFGKVKVVYPWPKDLQTVKAKVVNLLPCDFIFQKQKQTVEQFTRVVEESDVLDIIGYLANLWTSSKIYEMMFDTSIAAVSAQSQQLDTSLTNVRKESLTVRLKYRKARKSDIDKSLREVFSSRIMAARQA
;
A
#
# COMPACT_ATOMS: atom_id res chain seq x y z
N LYS A 1 -13.14 12.60 -14.72
CA LYS A 1 -13.90 11.54 -15.42
C LYS A 1 -12.88 10.49 -15.81
N SER A 2 -12.99 9.23 -15.33
CA SER A 2 -12.07 8.16 -15.74
C SER A 2 -12.40 7.76 -17.18
N GLU A 3 -11.39 7.66 -18.00
CA GLU A 3 -11.53 7.33 -19.42
C GLU A 3 -11.54 5.81 -19.62
N LYS A 4 -10.75 5.09 -18.84
CA LYS A 4 -10.68 3.63 -18.84
C LYS A 4 -10.36 3.10 -17.45
N VAL A 5 -11.00 2.03 -17.04
CA VAL A 5 -10.79 1.36 -15.76
C VAL A 5 -10.29 -0.05 -16.03
N PHE A 6 -9.23 -0.46 -15.35
CA PHE A 6 -8.71 -1.82 -15.34
C PHE A 6 -9.04 -2.41 -13.96
N GLU A 7 -9.96 -3.37 -13.93
CA GLU A 7 -10.44 -3.99 -12.69
C GLU A 7 -9.74 -5.34 -12.46
N GLU A 8 -9.71 -5.78 -11.21
CA GLU A 8 -9.25 -7.11 -10.74
C GLU A 8 -7.85 -7.51 -11.22
N ILE A 9 -6.84 -6.78 -10.79
CA ILE A 9 -5.45 -7.14 -11.04
C ILE A 9 -4.99 -8.12 -9.96
N GLY A 10 -5.26 -9.43 -10.14
CA GLY A 10 -4.63 -10.48 -9.34
C GLY A 10 -3.13 -10.58 -9.66
N GLU A 11 -2.34 -11.14 -8.73
CA GLU A 11 -0.88 -11.25 -8.88
C GLU A 11 -0.44 -11.90 -10.20
N GLN A 12 -1.16 -12.93 -10.66
CA GLN A 12 -0.88 -13.63 -11.92
C GLN A 12 -1.21 -12.81 -13.17
N GLY A 13 -2.09 -11.81 -13.06
CA GLY A 13 -2.52 -10.94 -14.16
C GLY A 13 -1.73 -9.65 -14.33
N MET A 14 -0.91 -9.26 -13.37
CA MET A 14 -0.23 -7.95 -13.36
C MET A 14 0.62 -7.70 -14.62
N TYR A 15 1.35 -8.70 -15.08
CA TYR A 15 2.15 -8.56 -16.29
C TYR A 15 1.29 -8.33 -17.54
N ALA A 16 0.24 -9.12 -17.72
CA ALA A 16 -0.66 -8.97 -18.86
C ALA A 16 -1.36 -7.60 -18.86
N VAL A 17 -1.74 -7.11 -17.68
CA VAL A 17 -2.34 -5.79 -17.53
C VAL A 17 -1.31 -4.69 -17.77
N SER A 18 -0.06 -4.85 -17.33
CA SER A 18 1.00 -3.87 -17.58
C SER A 18 1.27 -3.69 -19.08
N VAL A 19 1.27 -4.78 -19.85
CA VAL A 19 1.42 -4.75 -21.31
C VAL A 19 0.22 -4.05 -21.96
N LYS A 20 -1.02 -4.43 -21.60
CA LYS A 20 -2.23 -3.80 -22.14
C LYS A 20 -2.30 -2.30 -21.82
N LEU A 21 -1.91 -1.92 -20.61
CA LEU A 21 -1.88 -0.52 -20.20
C LEU A 21 -0.80 0.26 -20.95
N LYS A 22 0.38 -0.34 -21.13
CA LYS A 22 1.45 0.23 -21.95
C LYS A 22 0.96 0.46 -23.39
N ASP A 23 0.38 -0.56 -24.03
CA ASP A 23 -0.12 -0.44 -25.41
C ASP A 23 -1.13 0.70 -25.51
N TYR A 24 -2.11 0.74 -24.61
CA TYR A 24 -3.08 1.83 -24.58
C TYR A 24 -2.44 3.22 -24.43
N LEU A 25 -1.45 3.37 -23.54
CA LEU A 25 -0.79 4.67 -23.33
C LEU A 25 0.06 5.08 -24.53
N VAL A 26 0.77 4.14 -25.12
CA VAL A 26 1.60 4.40 -26.30
C VAL A 26 0.72 4.82 -27.48
N ASP A 27 -0.39 4.12 -27.73
CA ASP A 27 -1.33 4.45 -28.79
C ASP A 27 -1.90 5.89 -28.61
N GLN A 28 -2.32 6.25 -27.39
CA GLN A 28 -2.86 7.58 -27.10
C GLN A 28 -1.81 8.71 -27.26
N VAL A 29 -0.54 8.42 -26.98
CA VAL A 29 0.56 9.37 -27.19
C VAL A 29 0.90 9.48 -28.67
N MET A 30 0.91 8.37 -29.42
CA MET A 30 1.17 8.35 -30.86
C MET A 30 0.06 9.05 -31.65
N GLU A 31 -1.19 8.94 -31.20
CA GLU A 31 -2.34 9.69 -31.76
C GLU A 31 -2.30 11.20 -31.40
N GLY A 32 -1.33 11.64 -30.60
CA GLY A 32 -1.20 13.05 -30.20
C GLY A 32 -2.22 13.54 -29.16
N LYS A 33 -3.02 12.63 -28.57
CA LYS A 33 -4.02 13.00 -27.56
C LYS A 33 -3.38 13.38 -26.23
N PHE A 34 -2.28 12.73 -25.87
CA PHE A 34 -1.55 12.97 -24.62
C PHE A 34 -0.12 13.42 -24.89
N GLY A 35 0.29 14.55 -24.30
CA GLY A 35 1.66 15.04 -24.40
C GLY A 35 2.56 14.51 -23.28
N LYS A 36 1.98 14.26 -22.11
CA LYS A 36 2.71 13.75 -20.91
C LYS A 36 1.82 12.79 -20.12
N VAL A 37 2.42 11.69 -19.69
CA VAL A 37 1.77 10.71 -18.82
C VAL A 37 2.46 10.70 -17.45
N LYS A 38 1.68 10.96 -16.39
CA LYS A 38 2.11 10.87 -15.00
C LYS A 38 1.33 9.79 -14.31
N VAL A 39 2.04 8.94 -13.57
CA VAL A 39 1.45 7.89 -12.74
C VAL A 39 1.59 8.28 -11.29
N VAL A 40 0.48 8.20 -10.56
CA VAL A 40 0.44 8.40 -9.11
C VAL A 40 0.08 7.07 -8.48
N TYR A 41 0.93 6.58 -7.58
CA TYR A 41 0.72 5.29 -6.94
C TYR A 41 1.23 5.29 -5.50
N PRO A 42 0.69 4.42 -4.62
CA PRO A 42 1.21 4.24 -3.28
C PRO A 42 2.54 3.50 -3.33
N TRP A 43 3.59 4.13 -2.80
CA TRP A 43 4.93 3.57 -2.73
C TRP A 43 5.29 3.22 -1.29
N PRO A 44 5.68 1.96 -0.99
CA PRO A 44 6.14 1.57 0.33
C PRO A 44 7.56 2.12 0.55
N LYS A 45 7.69 3.10 1.42
CA LYS A 45 9.00 3.59 1.83
C LYS A 45 9.65 2.58 2.78
N ASP A 46 8.86 2.09 3.74
CA ASP A 46 9.19 1.10 4.74
C ASP A 46 7.97 0.22 4.98
N LEU A 47 8.11 -0.90 5.67
CA LEU A 47 7.01 -1.80 6.05
C LEU A 47 5.90 -1.10 6.86
N GLN A 48 6.18 0.07 7.43
CA GLN A 48 5.24 0.84 8.24
C GLN A 48 4.80 2.16 7.61
N THR A 49 5.40 2.56 6.49
CA THR A 49 5.14 3.89 5.91
C THR A 49 4.89 3.80 4.41
N VAL A 50 3.66 4.09 4.02
CA VAL A 50 3.27 4.21 2.63
C VAL A 50 3.16 5.68 2.25
N LYS A 51 3.75 6.09 1.11
CA LYS A 51 3.69 7.46 0.58
C LYS A 51 3.17 7.45 -0.84
N ALA A 52 2.43 8.49 -1.21
CA ALA A 52 2.08 8.70 -2.61
C ALA A 52 3.35 9.14 -3.38
N LYS A 53 3.66 8.44 -4.47
CA LYS A 53 4.75 8.76 -5.38
C LYS A 53 4.20 9.12 -6.75
N VAL A 54 4.76 10.16 -7.34
CA VAL A 54 4.42 10.60 -8.70
C VAL A 54 5.60 10.32 -9.60
N VAL A 55 5.38 9.59 -10.67
CA VAL A 55 6.42 9.27 -11.67
C VAL A 55 5.96 9.78 -13.04
N ASN A 56 6.85 10.48 -13.73
CA ASN A 56 6.65 10.82 -15.14
C ASN A 56 6.99 9.57 -15.96
N LEU A 57 5.99 8.97 -16.58
CA LEU A 57 6.17 7.75 -17.37
C LEU A 57 6.56 8.10 -18.80
N LEU A 58 5.90 9.09 -19.39
CA LEU A 58 6.15 9.56 -20.75
C LEU A 58 6.21 11.09 -20.77
N PRO A 59 7.14 11.71 -21.53
CA PRO A 59 8.26 11.10 -22.24
C PRO A 59 9.32 10.54 -21.30
N CYS A 60 10.13 9.58 -21.80
CA CYS A 60 11.17 8.89 -21.04
C CYS A 60 12.47 9.75 -20.91
N ASP A 61 12.33 11.01 -20.58
CA ASP A 61 13.44 11.98 -20.57
C ASP A 61 14.63 11.54 -19.70
N PHE A 62 14.39 10.75 -18.67
CA PHE A 62 15.43 10.33 -17.74
C PHE A 62 16.41 9.31 -18.38
N ILE A 63 16.00 8.57 -19.43
CA ILE A 63 16.90 7.66 -20.16
C ILE A 63 18.05 8.44 -20.77
N PHE A 64 17.77 9.64 -21.27
CA PHE A 64 18.77 10.51 -21.87
C PHE A 64 19.65 11.24 -20.84
N GLN A 65 19.17 11.42 -19.62
CA GLN A 65 19.93 12.12 -18.56
C GLN A 65 21.05 11.24 -17.96
N LYS A 66 20.90 9.92 -17.94
CA LYS A 66 21.90 8.98 -17.42
C LYS A 66 23.06 8.71 -18.37
N GLN A 67 22.95 9.04 -19.65
CA GLN A 67 23.98 8.74 -20.65
C GLN A 67 25.29 9.51 -20.50
N LYS A 68 25.36 10.54 -19.66
CA LYS A 68 26.63 11.33 -19.49
C LYS A 68 27.71 10.64 -18.68
N GLN A 69 27.47 9.49 -18.08
CA GLN A 69 28.43 8.88 -17.14
C GLN A 69 29.03 7.52 -17.56
N THR A 70 28.59 6.88 -18.65
CA THR A 70 29.06 5.53 -18.94
C THR A 70 29.16 5.27 -20.46
N VAL A 71 29.83 6.14 -21.18
CA VAL A 71 30.28 5.81 -22.53
C VAL A 71 31.80 5.53 -22.47
N GLU A 72 32.16 4.37 -21.96
CA GLU A 72 33.41 3.74 -22.37
C GLU A 72 33.27 3.40 -23.85
N GLN A 73 34.24 3.81 -24.61
CA GLN A 73 34.29 3.66 -26.07
C GLN A 73 34.25 2.17 -26.43
N PHE A 74 33.04 1.65 -26.74
CA PHE A 74 32.92 0.36 -27.41
C PHE A 74 33.38 0.53 -28.86
N THR A 75 34.56 0.03 -29.15
CA THR A 75 35.25 0.25 -30.43
C THR A 75 34.69 -0.61 -31.58
N ARG A 76 33.80 -1.56 -31.33
CA ARG A 76 33.10 -2.37 -32.34
C ARG A 76 31.72 -2.80 -31.82
N VAL A 77 30.70 -2.14 -32.32
CA VAL A 77 29.29 -2.57 -32.16
C VAL A 77 28.85 -3.13 -33.51
N VAL A 78 28.39 -4.37 -33.55
CA VAL A 78 27.74 -4.94 -34.73
C VAL A 78 26.27 -4.59 -34.61
N GLU A 79 25.79 -3.71 -35.48
CA GLU A 79 24.37 -3.32 -35.55
C GLU A 79 23.67 -4.29 -36.53
N GLU A 80 22.84 -5.18 -35.99
CA GLU A 80 22.04 -6.14 -36.79
C GLU A 80 20.66 -5.58 -37.18
N SER A 81 20.22 -4.50 -36.53
CA SER A 81 18.91 -3.86 -36.73
C SER A 81 19.04 -2.34 -36.79
N ASP A 82 18.04 -1.66 -37.35
CA ASP A 82 18.00 -0.19 -37.34
C ASP A 82 18.00 0.34 -35.90
N VAL A 83 18.84 1.34 -35.64
CA VAL A 83 19.00 1.97 -34.32
C VAL A 83 17.67 2.51 -33.79
N LEU A 84 16.79 3.02 -34.65
CA LEU A 84 15.47 3.53 -34.26
C LEU A 84 14.56 2.40 -33.76
N ASP A 85 14.62 1.21 -34.41
CA ASP A 85 13.86 0.04 -33.99
C ASP A 85 14.33 -0.49 -32.64
N ILE A 86 15.66 -0.51 -32.42
CA ILE A 86 16.26 -0.90 -31.14
C ILE A 86 15.80 0.06 -30.02
N ILE A 87 15.87 1.38 -30.25
CA ILE A 87 15.43 2.38 -29.27
C ILE A 87 13.92 2.22 -28.99
N GLY A 88 13.11 2.03 -30.02
CA GLY A 88 11.68 1.81 -29.89
C GLY A 88 11.36 0.57 -29.05
N TYR A 89 12.05 -0.54 -29.32
CA TYR A 89 11.90 -1.77 -28.54
C TYR A 89 12.29 -1.57 -27.06
N LEU A 90 13.44 -0.96 -26.81
CA LEU A 90 13.91 -0.69 -25.44
C LEU A 90 12.97 0.25 -24.67
N ALA A 91 12.44 1.29 -25.32
CA ALA A 91 11.47 2.20 -24.70
C ALA A 91 10.18 1.47 -24.35
N ASN A 92 9.68 0.60 -25.23
CA ASN A 92 8.50 -0.24 -24.96
C ASN A 92 8.73 -1.22 -23.82
N LEU A 93 9.87 -1.90 -23.81
CA LEU A 93 10.24 -2.84 -22.75
C LEU A 93 10.38 -2.13 -21.41
N TRP A 94 11.06 -0.99 -21.39
CA TRP A 94 11.21 -0.19 -20.18
C TRP A 94 9.87 0.30 -19.64
N THR A 95 8.99 0.81 -20.50
CA THR A 95 7.68 1.32 -20.10
C THR A 95 6.83 0.22 -19.46
N SER A 96 6.77 -0.96 -20.09
CA SER A 96 6.03 -2.11 -19.52
C SER A 96 6.61 -2.59 -18.20
N SER A 97 7.93 -2.68 -18.10
CA SER A 97 8.63 -3.06 -16.86
C SER A 97 8.38 -2.06 -15.74
N LYS A 98 8.37 -0.76 -16.08
CA LYS A 98 8.12 0.30 -15.10
C LYS A 98 6.69 0.32 -14.59
N ILE A 99 5.71 0.05 -15.46
CA ILE A 99 4.32 -0.11 -15.05
C ILE A 99 4.17 -1.34 -14.14
N TYR A 100 4.79 -2.45 -14.51
CA TYR A 100 4.78 -3.67 -13.69
C TYR A 100 5.38 -3.42 -12.29
N GLU A 101 6.55 -2.76 -12.21
CA GLU A 101 7.18 -2.35 -10.95
C GLU A 101 6.23 -1.52 -10.07
N MET A 102 5.55 -0.53 -10.66
CA MET A 102 4.61 0.32 -9.92
C MET A 102 3.37 -0.45 -9.42
N MET A 103 2.88 -1.43 -10.18
CA MET A 103 1.80 -2.31 -9.74
C MET A 103 2.24 -3.20 -8.58
N PHE A 104 3.44 -3.73 -8.66
CA PHE A 104 4.02 -4.55 -7.60
C PHE A 104 4.25 -3.74 -6.31
N ASP A 105 4.82 -2.54 -6.42
CA ASP A 105 4.95 -1.60 -5.31
C ASP A 105 3.59 -1.30 -4.66
N THR A 106 2.54 -1.13 -5.46
CA THR A 106 1.18 -0.89 -4.97
C THR A 106 0.65 -2.08 -4.17
N SER A 107 0.91 -3.31 -4.63
CA SER A 107 0.53 -4.53 -3.91
C SER A 107 1.25 -4.62 -2.55
N ILE A 108 2.56 -4.38 -2.52
CA ILE A 108 3.33 -4.35 -1.27
C ILE A 108 2.81 -3.25 -0.34
N ALA A 109 2.51 -2.07 -0.87
CA ALA A 109 1.97 -0.96 -0.09
C ALA A 109 0.62 -1.31 0.56
N ALA A 110 -0.25 -2.04 -0.15
CA ALA A 110 -1.53 -2.51 0.37
C ALA A 110 -1.34 -3.49 1.54
N VAL A 111 -0.45 -4.47 1.40
CA VAL A 111 -0.11 -5.43 2.47
C VAL A 111 0.50 -4.72 3.68
N SER A 112 1.39 -3.77 3.46
CA SER A 112 1.98 -2.94 4.52
C SER A 112 0.93 -2.16 5.30
N ALA A 113 -0.02 -1.53 4.61
CA ALA A 113 -1.13 -0.80 5.22
C ALA A 113 -2.04 -1.71 6.04
N GLN A 114 -2.35 -2.91 5.54
CA GLN A 114 -3.13 -3.92 6.27
C GLN A 114 -2.43 -4.37 7.54
N SER A 115 -1.13 -4.67 7.47
CA SER A 115 -0.31 -5.05 8.64
C SER A 115 -0.35 -3.97 9.72
N GLN A 116 -0.15 -2.71 9.33
CA GLN A 116 -0.19 -1.57 10.25
C GLN A 116 -1.57 -1.41 10.91
N GLN A 117 -2.65 -1.60 10.16
CA GLN A 117 -4.00 -1.54 10.70
C GLN A 117 -4.28 -2.67 11.69
N LEU A 118 -3.77 -3.87 11.42
CA LEU A 118 -3.89 -5.02 12.34
C LEU A 118 -3.14 -4.76 13.65
N ASP A 119 -1.92 -4.22 13.61
CA ASP A 119 -1.16 -3.87 14.80
C ASP A 119 -1.85 -2.80 15.65
N THR A 120 -2.41 -1.79 14.98
CA THR A 120 -3.18 -0.73 15.65
C THR A 120 -4.43 -1.33 16.32
N SER A 121 -5.16 -2.18 15.62
CA SER A 121 -6.36 -2.87 16.13
C SER A 121 -6.02 -3.76 17.32
N LEU A 122 -4.94 -4.53 17.23
CA LEU A 122 -4.45 -5.38 18.34
C LEU A 122 -4.14 -4.55 19.60
N THR A 123 -3.49 -3.41 19.40
CA THR A 123 -3.17 -2.48 20.50
C THR A 123 -4.43 -1.92 21.15
N ASN A 124 -5.42 -1.55 20.37
CA ASN A 124 -6.72 -1.06 20.86
C ASN A 124 -7.48 -2.14 21.61
N VAL A 125 -7.57 -3.36 21.07
CA VAL A 125 -8.23 -4.50 21.74
C VAL A 125 -7.56 -4.81 23.09
N ARG A 126 -6.22 -4.76 23.17
CA ARG A 126 -5.50 -4.95 24.45
C ARG A 126 -5.88 -3.88 25.47
N LYS A 127 -5.94 -2.59 25.07
CA LYS A 127 -6.35 -1.48 25.97
C LYS A 127 -7.80 -1.64 26.43
N GLU A 128 -8.70 -2.00 25.54
CA GLU A 128 -10.11 -2.23 25.89
C GLU A 128 -10.26 -3.42 26.84
N SER A 129 -9.56 -4.52 26.58
CA SER A 129 -9.55 -5.70 27.45
C SER A 129 -9.12 -5.34 28.87
N LEU A 130 -8.08 -4.55 29.04
CA LEU A 130 -7.63 -4.06 30.35
C LEU A 130 -8.71 -3.20 31.01
N THR A 131 -9.32 -2.29 30.27
CA THR A 131 -10.41 -1.42 30.76
C THR A 131 -11.61 -2.23 31.24
N VAL A 132 -12.03 -3.22 30.46
CA VAL A 132 -13.16 -4.11 30.82
C VAL A 132 -12.81 -4.92 32.06
N ARG A 133 -11.60 -5.47 32.17
CA ARG A 133 -11.15 -6.21 33.37
C ARG A 133 -11.16 -5.32 34.62
N LEU A 134 -10.76 -4.07 34.50
CA LEU A 134 -10.82 -3.13 35.64
C LEU A 134 -12.25 -2.79 36.02
N LYS A 135 -13.15 -2.55 35.07
CA LYS A 135 -14.58 -2.34 35.31
C LYS A 135 -15.21 -3.56 36.01
N TYR A 136 -14.91 -4.77 35.52
CA TYR A 136 -15.39 -6.02 36.13
C TYR A 136 -14.92 -6.16 37.59
N ARG A 137 -13.64 -5.91 37.87
CA ARG A 137 -13.10 -5.98 39.25
C ARG A 137 -13.77 -4.96 40.17
N LYS A 138 -14.01 -3.72 39.67
CA LYS A 138 -14.72 -2.70 40.44
C LYS A 138 -16.15 -3.08 40.74
N ALA A 139 -16.89 -3.59 39.74
CA ALA A 139 -18.27 -4.05 39.91
C ALA A 139 -18.34 -5.19 40.92
N ARG A 140 -17.48 -6.21 40.77
CA ARG A 140 -17.41 -7.35 41.69
C ARG A 140 -17.09 -6.89 43.15
N LYS A 141 -16.17 -5.95 43.33
CA LYS A 141 -15.87 -5.39 44.63
C LYS A 141 -17.10 -4.67 45.23
N SER A 142 -17.79 -3.88 44.42
CA SER A 142 -19.01 -3.17 44.83
C SER A 142 -20.13 -4.17 45.27
N ASP A 143 -20.31 -5.27 44.56
CA ASP A 143 -21.28 -6.30 44.90
C ASP A 143 -20.92 -6.98 46.22
N ILE A 144 -19.65 -7.33 46.42
CA ILE A 144 -19.16 -7.89 47.69
C ILE A 144 -19.38 -6.90 48.84
N ASP A 145 -18.99 -5.64 48.67
CA ASP A 145 -19.21 -4.60 49.67
C ASP A 145 -20.68 -4.40 50.01
N LYS A 146 -21.58 -4.50 49.01
CA LYS A 146 -23.06 -4.45 49.21
C LYS A 146 -23.53 -5.63 50.02
N SER A 147 -23.18 -6.86 49.64
CA SER A 147 -23.54 -8.08 50.35
C SER A 147 -23.03 -8.08 51.80
N LEU A 148 -21.84 -7.60 52.03
CA LEU A 148 -21.28 -7.45 53.39
C LEU A 148 -22.11 -6.46 54.23
N ARG A 149 -22.48 -5.31 53.68
CA ARG A 149 -23.35 -4.35 54.40
C ARG A 149 -24.71 -4.93 54.73
N GLU A 150 -25.32 -5.68 53.83
CA GLU A 150 -26.60 -6.36 54.05
C GLU A 150 -26.51 -7.38 55.21
N VAL A 151 -25.43 -8.21 55.22
CA VAL A 151 -25.20 -9.17 56.31
C VAL A 151 -24.98 -8.47 57.65
N PHE A 152 -24.16 -7.41 57.66
CA PHE A 152 -23.93 -6.64 58.90
C PHE A 152 -25.25 -5.96 59.40
N SER A 153 -26.03 -5.38 58.50
CA SER A 153 -27.31 -4.74 58.87
C SER A 153 -28.29 -5.75 59.46
N SER A 154 -28.39 -6.95 58.86
CA SER A 154 -29.28 -8.02 59.36
C SER A 154 -28.82 -8.53 60.75
N ARG A 155 -27.54 -8.65 60.99
CA ARG A 155 -27.00 -9.06 62.31
C ARG A 155 -27.29 -8.01 63.40
N ILE A 156 -27.09 -6.73 63.06
CA ILE A 156 -27.42 -5.63 64.01
C ILE A 156 -28.91 -5.61 64.34
N MET A 157 -29.79 -5.82 63.36
CA MET A 157 -31.20 -5.87 63.60
C MET A 157 -31.58 -7.05 64.48
N ALA A 158 -31.04 -8.27 64.23
CA ALA A 158 -31.26 -9.45 65.06
C ALA A 158 -30.79 -9.26 66.50
N ALA A 159 -29.63 -8.61 66.72
CA ALA A 159 -29.10 -8.32 68.06
C ALA A 159 -29.91 -7.27 68.84
N ARG A 160 -30.74 -6.44 68.17
CA ARG A 160 -31.62 -5.46 68.86
C ARG A 160 -32.99 -6.06 69.24
N GLN A 161 -33.33 -7.21 68.70
CA GLN A 161 -34.59 -7.90 69.00
C GLN A 161 -34.47 -8.99 70.07
N ALA A 162 -33.25 -9.35 70.46
CA ALA A 162 -32.91 -10.21 71.55
C ALA A 162 -32.62 -9.44 72.85
#